data_9a9631cae487c7e8369af66a82b77004
#
_entry.id   9a9631cae487c7e8369af66a82b77004
#
_cell.length_a   1.000
_cell.length_b   1.000
_cell.length_c   1.000
_cell.angle_alpha   90.00
_cell.angle_beta   90.00
_cell.angle_gamma   90.00
#
_symmetry.space_group_name_H-M   'P 1'
#
loop_
_entity.id
_entity.type
_entity.pdbx_description
1 polymer ?
#
loop_
_entity_poly.entity_id
_entity_poly.type
_entity_poly.pdbx_seq_one_letter_code
_entity_poly.pdbx_strand_id
1 'polypeptide(L)'
;MRLRWTSFGILLLLYAFAVVAGAQAQGNTIVLKNGRRISALSVSRDGDKVRYETAAGTLTLPSTIVDHVESGGLPTIPGETLGGKLSLRPPDAATNDPALSAGKNEVEARLLGTGEVDRGYVAALENEARSGGEPASSNAALAHHLAAQLETARGEMELALADEQQAVRFAPRQPVFLANLAYLHLRRSEFTQSLDYLEKARLAAPNDPDVAKLTGWAYYGLNKLDQAVTEWQRALALRPDAETEAALKKALRDREEEAQYKENESAHFTLRYSGAAEPVLARDVLRTLERHFAAIESELGYAPPDPIGVVLYTQQAFADITQAPAWVGALNDGRIRVPVQGLGSVTPELSRVLRHELTHSFVQQKGRGRAPAWIQEGLAQWAEGKRSDGTAAALARMAAGSPAGVAAHFEGDWMKMPNEAAAAAYAWALANVECILHSGGMTDMQRILDRLAAGEAPEAAVRAVTRDDYAALTTDTLEYLRQTYGN
;
A
#
# COMPACT_ATOMS: atom_id res chain seq x y z
N MET A 1 25.86 -63.78 30.00
CA MET A 1 26.69 -62.59 30.30
C MET A 1 25.82 -61.34 30.13
N ARG A 2 25.60 -60.60 31.19
CA ARG A 2 24.55 -59.55 31.33
C ARG A 2 25.06 -58.22 30.81
N LEU A 3 24.38 -57.62 29.82
CA LEU A 3 24.65 -56.27 29.38
C LEU A 3 23.76 -55.29 30.14
N ARG A 4 24.38 -54.38 30.88
CA ARG A 4 23.72 -53.30 31.63
C ARG A 4 23.43 -52.13 30.68
N TRP A 5 22.18 -51.73 30.64
CA TRP A 5 21.74 -50.47 30.02
C TRP A 5 21.99 -49.33 31.02
N THR A 6 22.80 -48.37 30.64
CA THR A 6 22.91 -47.09 31.33
C THR A 6 22.04 -46.09 30.61
N SER A 7 21.00 -45.67 31.28
CA SER A 7 20.08 -44.62 30.88
C SER A 7 20.83 -43.27 30.89
N PHE A 8 21.02 -42.66 29.73
CA PHE A 8 21.39 -41.25 29.64
C PHE A 8 20.09 -40.44 29.63
N GLY A 9 19.84 -39.77 30.76
CA GLY A 9 18.76 -38.79 30.88
C GLY A 9 19.03 -37.58 30.01
N ILE A 10 18.11 -37.32 29.07
CA ILE A 10 18.05 -36.05 28.35
C ILE A 10 17.53 -35.03 29.36
N LEU A 11 18.43 -34.24 29.89
CA LEU A 11 18.14 -33.03 30.66
C LEU A 11 17.61 -31.99 29.70
N LEU A 12 16.29 -31.83 29.61
CA LEU A 12 15.62 -30.72 28.95
C LEU A 12 15.92 -29.46 29.77
N LEU A 13 16.96 -28.74 29.36
CA LEU A 13 17.23 -27.40 29.84
C LEU A 13 16.12 -26.48 29.27
N LEU A 14 15.07 -26.32 30.04
CA LEU A 14 14.15 -25.18 29.94
C LEU A 14 14.95 -23.93 30.32
N TYR A 15 15.59 -23.33 29.36
CA TYR A 15 16.04 -21.96 29.49
C TYR A 15 14.80 -21.06 29.52
N ALA A 16 14.45 -20.68 30.76
CA ALA A 16 13.57 -19.54 30.96
C ALA A 16 14.23 -18.33 30.30
N PHE A 17 13.73 -17.93 29.17
CA PHE A 17 14.01 -16.63 28.56
C PHE A 17 13.45 -15.58 29.54
N ALA A 18 14.31 -15.09 30.42
CA ALA A 18 14.09 -13.80 31.02
C ALA A 18 14.24 -12.77 29.92
N VAL A 19 13.13 -12.48 29.25
CA VAL A 19 13.01 -11.31 28.40
C VAL A 19 13.27 -10.10 29.28
N VAL A 20 14.44 -9.51 29.14
CA VAL A 20 14.66 -8.14 29.61
C VAL A 20 13.70 -7.29 28.78
N ALA A 21 12.61 -6.91 29.41
CA ALA A 21 11.64 -5.99 28.87
C ALA A 21 12.27 -4.61 28.75
N GLY A 22 12.97 -4.37 27.66
CA GLY A 22 12.92 -3.10 27.01
C GLY A 22 11.47 -2.96 26.56
N ALA A 23 10.73 -1.99 27.07
CA ALA A 23 9.32 -1.82 26.86
C ALA A 23 9.00 -1.60 25.39
N GLN A 24 8.94 -2.68 24.60
CA GLN A 24 8.18 -2.71 23.39
C GLN A 24 6.71 -2.72 23.82
N ALA A 25 5.98 -1.71 23.43
CA ALA A 25 4.56 -1.60 23.69
C ALA A 25 3.85 -2.81 23.07
N GLN A 26 3.66 -3.85 23.84
CA GLN A 26 2.77 -4.95 23.49
C GLN A 26 1.36 -4.37 23.52
N GLY A 27 0.68 -4.37 22.37
CA GLY A 27 -0.70 -3.91 22.31
C GLY A 27 -1.55 -4.69 23.31
N ASN A 28 -2.42 -3.99 24.00
CA ASN A 28 -3.37 -4.54 24.94
C ASN A 28 -4.78 -4.32 24.42
N THR A 29 -5.70 -5.21 24.72
CA THR A 29 -7.13 -5.00 24.45
C THR A 29 -7.87 -4.86 25.78
N ILE A 30 -8.50 -3.71 25.99
CA ILE A 30 -9.38 -3.48 27.13
C ILE A 30 -10.76 -3.97 26.72
N VAL A 31 -11.27 -4.98 27.43
CA VAL A 31 -12.63 -5.50 27.25
C VAL A 31 -13.53 -4.81 28.26
N LEU A 32 -14.59 -4.14 27.76
CA LEU A 32 -15.60 -3.49 28.59
C LEU A 32 -16.72 -4.47 28.97
N LYS A 33 -17.40 -4.22 30.09
CA LYS A 33 -18.52 -5.05 30.57
C LYS A 33 -19.72 -5.14 29.61
N ASN A 34 -19.82 -4.21 28.67
CA ASN A 34 -20.82 -4.23 27.60
C ASN A 34 -20.36 -5.02 26.35
N GLY A 35 -19.24 -5.73 26.45
CA GLY A 35 -18.65 -6.51 25.35
C GLY A 35 -17.81 -5.69 24.35
N ARG A 36 -17.78 -4.36 24.45
CA ARG A 36 -16.93 -3.53 23.56
C ARG A 36 -15.46 -3.73 23.88
N ARG A 37 -14.62 -3.67 22.86
CA ARG A 37 -13.18 -3.86 22.93
C ARG A 37 -12.48 -2.57 22.53
N ILE A 38 -11.43 -2.19 23.26
CA ILE A 38 -10.61 -0.99 23.01
C ILE A 38 -9.16 -1.44 22.91
N SER A 39 -8.53 -1.14 21.78
CA SER A 39 -7.11 -1.41 21.58
C SER A 39 -6.26 -0.36 22.27
N ALA A 40 -5.20 -0.77 22.92
CA ALA A 40 -4.28 0.10 23.63
C ALA A 40 -2.82 -0.39 23.43
N LEU A 41 -1.91 0.55 23.22
CA LEU A 41 -0.47 0.29 23.18
C LEU A 41 0.05 -0.08 24.57
N SER A 42 -0.44 0.63 25.59
CA SER A 42 -0.16 0.34 26.99
C SER A 42 -1.42 0.52 27.83
N VAL A 43 -1.52 -0.22 28.93
CA VAL A 43 -2.61 -0.08 29.89
C VAL A 43 -2.03 -0.04 31.29
N SER A 44 -2.41 0.94 32.09
CA SER A 44 -2.06 1.05 33.50
C SER A 44 -3.31 1.33 34.33
N ARG A 45 -3.33 0.83 35.56
CA ARG A 45 -4.38 1.15 36.53
C ARG A 45 -3.89 2.26 37.47
N ASP A 46 -4.71 3.30 37.59
CA ASP A 46 -4.45 4.44 38.45
C ASP A 46 -5.69 4.67 39.33
N GLY A 47 -5.72 3.98 40.48
CA GLY A 47 -6.86 3.97 41.38
C GLY A 47 -8.13 3.40 40.76
N ASP A 48 -9.16 4.24 40.66
CA ASP A 48 -10.47 3.92 40.08
C ASP A 48 -10.53 4.12 38.56
N LYS A 49 -9.39 4.43 37.92
CA LYS A 49 -9.27 4.68 36.48
C LYS A 49 -8.30 3.70 35.83
N VAL A 50 -8.62 3.34 34.62
CA VAL A 50 -7.72 2.62 33.70
C VAL A 50 -7.22 3.67 32.70
N ARG A 51 -5.93 3.98 32.78
CA ARG A 51 -5.22 4.80 31.81
C ARG A 51 -4.70 3.90 30.71
N TYR A 52 -4.92 4.29 29.48
CA TYR A 52 -4.44 3.53 28.32
C TYR A 52 -3.94 4.44 27.24
N GLU A 53 -2.93 3.97 26.54
CA GLU A 53 -2.30 4.67 25.42
C GLU A 53 -2.79 4.05 24.12
N THR A 54 -3.18 4.89 23.17
CA THR A 54 -3.53 4.50 21.82
C THR A 54 -2.53 5.11 20.82
N ALA A 55 -2.56 4.71 19.57
CA ALA A 55 -1.79 5.38 18.52
C ALA A 55 -2.09 6.89 18.43
N ALA A 56 -3.26 7.32 18.87
CA ALA A 56 -3.70 8.71 18.86
C ALA A 56 -3.42 9.49 20.16
N GLY A 57 -2.96 8.82 21.24
CA GLY A 57 -2.60 9.46 22.53
C GLY A 57 -3.12 8.71 23.75
N THR A 58 -2.94 9.31 24.94
CA THR A 58 -3.30 8.70 26.22
C THR A 58 -4.72 9.10 26.64
N LEU A 59 -5.52 8.09 26.98
CA LEU A 59 -6.91 8.23 27.40
C LEU A 59 -7.13 7.55 28.76
N THR A 60 -8.28 7.85 29.42
CA THR A 60 -8.66 7.20 30.67
C THR A 60 -10.10 6.73 30.65
N LEU A 61 -10.35 5.58 31.29
CA LEU A 61 -11.68 5.00 31.52
C LEU A 61 -11.90 4.78 33.02
N PRO A 62 -13.14 4.91 33.52
CA PRO A 62 -13.47 4.39 34.84
C PRO A 62 -13.24 2.86 34.89
N SER A 63 -12.57 2.38 35.93
CA SER A 63 -12.34 0.93 36.09
C SER A 63 -13.64 0.13 36.24
N THR A 64 -14.71 0.80 36.64
CA THR A 64 -16.05 0.20 36.84
C THR A 64 -16.69 -0.31 35.55
N ILE A 65 -16.30 0.23 34.39
CA ILE A 65 -16.83 -0.20 33.07
C ILE A 65 -15.92 -1.21 32.38
N VAL A 66 -14.69 -1.41 32.89
CA VAL A 66 -13.74 -2.39 32.35
C VAL A 66 -14.01 -3.77 32.94
N ASP A 67 -14.12 -4.78 32.11
CA ASP A 67 -14.23 -6.17 32.51
C ASP A 67 -12.85 -6.75 32.80
N HIS A 68 -12.01 -6.80 31.77
CA HIS A 68 -10.62 -7.24 31.88
C HIS A 68 -9.73 -6.61 30.82
N VAL A 69 -8.42 -6.83 30.92
CA VAL A 69 -7.42 -6.41 29.93
C VAL A 69 -6.73 -7.67 29.41
N GLU A 70 -6.79 -7.85 28.11
CA GLU A 70 -6.04 -8.89 27.40
C GLU A 70 -4.69 -8.31 27.01
N SER A 71 -3.61 -8.94 27.43
CA SER A 71 -2.24 -8.56 27.06
C SER A 71 -1.78 -9.37 25.86
N GLY A 72 -1.23 -8.71 24.88
CA GLY A 72 -0.69 -9.33 23.68
C GLY A 72 -1.32 -8.74 22.41
N GLY A 73 -0.54 -8.04 21.64
CA GLY A 73 -0.83 -7.52 20.32
C GLY A 73 0.46 -6.98 19.73
N LEU A 74 0.58 -7.02 18.42
CA LEU A 74 1.71 -6.41 17.74
C LEU A 74 1.55 -4.88 17.69
N PRO A 75 2.67 -4.13 17.70
CA PRO A 75 2.63 -2.74 17.30
C PRO A 75 2.03 -2.63 15.91
N THR A 76 1.38 -1.52 15.63
CA THR A 76 0.69 -1.17 14.39
C THR A 76 1.26 -1.90 13.18
N ILE A 77 0.56 -2.91 12.68
CA ILE A 77 0.81 -3.41 11.33
C ILE A 77 -0.02 -2.50 10.44
N PRO A 78 0.57 -1.73 9.55
CA PRO A 78 -0.20 -1.07 8.52
C PRO A 78 -0.97 -2.15 7.80
N GLY A 79 -2.27 -1.97 7.70
CA GLY A 79 -3.09 -2.84 6.88
C GLY A 79 -2.47 -2.90 5.49
N GLU A 80 -2.60 -4.03 4.83
CA GLU A 80 -2.26 -4.14 3.42
C GLU A 80 -2.81 -2.89 2.73
N THR A 81 -1.92 -2.04 2.23
CA THR A 81 -2.32 -0.95 1.37
C THR A 81 -3.19 -1.55 0.28
N LEU A 82 -4.46 -1.20 0.23
CA LEU A 82 -5.37 -1.63 -0.86
C LEU A 82 -4.82 -1.23 -2.23
N GLY A 83 -3.90 -0.27 -2.27
CA GLY A 83 -3.09 0.02 -3.45
C GLY A 83 -2.29 -1.19 -3.97
N GLY A 84 -2.00 -2.19 -3.12
CA GLY A 84 -1.35 -3.44 -3.54
C GLY A 84 -2.33 -4.53 -4.00
N LYS A 85 -3.61 -4.41 -3.66
CA LYS A 85 -4.66 -5.39 -3.99
C LYS A 85 -5.95 -4.82 -4.56
N LEU A 86 -5.89 -3.65 -5.16
CA LEU A 86 -6.79 -3.44 -6.27
C LEU A 86 -6.34 -4.44 -7.34
N SER A 87 -6.95 -5.62 -7.38
CA SER A 87 -6.77 -6.53 -8.51
C SER A 87 -7.55 -5.96 -9.68
N LEU A 88 -7.15 -4.75 -10.09
CA LEU A 88 -7.59 -4.14 -11.31
C LEU A 88 -7.07 -5.02 -12.44
N ARG A 89 -7.96 -5.81 -13.00
CA ARG A 89 -7.68 -6.48 -14.26
C ARG A 89 -7.70 -5.46 -15.38
N PRO A 90 -6.82 -5.61 -16.38
CA PRO A 90 -6.96 -4.86 -17.61
C PRO A 90 -8.39 -5.02 -18.13
N PRO A 91 -8.99 -3.98 -18.74
CA PRO A 91 -10.24 -4.13 -19.44
C PRO A 91 -10.15 -5.32 -20.36
N ASP A 92 -11.16 -6.18 -20.35
CA ASP A 92 -11.22 -7.25 -21.31
C ASP A 92 -11.14 -6.58 -22.69
N ALA A 93 -10.06 -6.85 -23.41
CA ALA A 93 -9.98 -6.50 -24.80
C ALA A 93 -10.99 -7.35 -25.57
N ALA A 94 -12.26 -7.18 -25.24
CA ALA A 94 -13.36 -7.72 -26.00
C ALA A 94 -13.32 -7.01 -27.35
N THR A 95 -12.51 -7.55 -28.20
CA THR A 95 -12.32 -7.21 -29.59
C THR A 95 -13.58 -7.57 -30.38
N ASN A 96 -14.71 -7.11 -29.88
CA ASN A 96 -15.96 -7.11 -30.62
C ASN A 96 -16.01 -5.97 -31.65
N ASP A 97 -14.96 -5.15 -31.71
CA ASP A 97 -14.82 -4.17 -32.79
C ASP A 97 -14.32 -4.89 -34.06
N PRO A 98 -15.17 -4.96 -35.11
CA PRO A 98 -14.80 -5.61 -36.37
C PRO A 98 -13.55 -5.02 -37.01
N ALA A 99 -13.30 -3.71 -36.81
CA ALA A 99 -12.14 -3.01 -37.35
C ALA A 99 -10.83 -3.45 -36.69
N LEU A 100 -10.86 -3.76 -35.39
CA LEU A 100 -9.70 -4.26 -34.67
C LEU A 100 -9.51 -5.78 -34.86
N SER A 101 -10.61 -6.54 -34.99
CA SER A 101 -10.52 -8.00 -35.14
C SER A 101 -10.00 -8.44 -36.50
N ALA A 102 -10.23 -7.66 -37.57
CA ALA A 102 -9.84 -8.04 -38.93
C ALA A 102 -8.30 -8.12 -39.12
N GLY A 103 -7.52 -7.28 -38.45
CA GLY A 103 -6.05 -7.26 -38.53
C GLY A 103 -5.35 -7.91 -37.33
N LYS A 104 -6.07 -8.19 -36.25
CA LYS A 104 -5.49 -8.55 -34.96
C LYS A 104 -4.57 -9.78 -35.03
N ASN A 105 -5.04 -10.87 -35.59
CA ASN A 105 -4.28 -12.13 -35.61
C ASN A 105 -2.98 -11.99 -36.40
N GLU A 106 -2.97 -11.22 -37.46
CA GLU A 106 -1.77 -11.01 -38.29
C GLU A 106 -0.78 -10.08 -37.57
N VAL A 107 -1.25 -8.96 -37.05
CA VAL A 107 -0.43 -8.01 -36.29
C VAL A 107 0.14 -8.68 -35.05
N GLU A 108 -0.69 -9.41 -34.28
CA GLU A 108 -0.28 -10.11 -33.06
C GLU A 108 0.77 -11.19 -33.34
N ALA A 109 0.54 -12.04 -34.34
CA ALA A 109 1.47 -13.13 -34.70
C ALA A 109 2.84 -12.59 -35.12
N ARG A 110 2.88 -11.48 -35.84
CA ARG A 110 4.12 -10.86 -36.31
C ARG A 110 4.80 -10.05 -35.20
N LEU A 111 4.03 -9.31 -34.40
CA LEU A 111 4.52 -8.46 -33.31
C LEU A 111 5.11 -9.26 -32.15
N LEU A 112 4.43 -10.34 -31.75
CA LEU A 112 4.72 -11.10 -30.54
C LEU A 112 5.23 -12.53 -30.81
N GLY A 113 5.52 -12.87 -32.05
CA GLY A 113 5.88 -14.24 -32.45
C GLY A 113 7.13 -14.82 -31.78
N THR A 114 8.02 -13.96 -31.28
CA THR A 114 9.21 -14.35 -30.49
C THR A 114 8.99 -14.26 -28.98
N GLY A 115 7.81 -13.85 -28.54
CA GLY A 115 7.52 -13.56 -27.14
C GLY A 115 8.02 -12.19 -26.66
N GLU A 116 8.64 -11.41 -27.55
CA GLU A 116 9.06 -10.01 -27.31
C GLU A 116 8.42 -9.10 -28.35
N VAL A 117 8.29 -7.81 -28.01
CA VAL A 117 7.74 -6.81 -28.93
C VAL A 117 8.73 -6.54 -30.08
N ASP A 118 8.33 -6.84 -31.31
CA ASP A 118 9.10 -6.46 -32.50
C ASP A 118 8.99 -4.95 -32.75
N ARG A 119 9.91 -4.20 -32.19
CA ARG A 119 9.97 -2.73 -32.35
C ARG A 119 10.22 -2.27 -33.76
N GLY A 120 10.88 -3.10 -34.58
CA GLY A 120 11.09 -2.83 -35.99
C GLY A 120 9.77 -2.89 -36.78
N TYR A 121 8.92 -3.86 -36.42
CA TYR A 121 7.60 -3.98 -37.03
C TYR A 121 6.67 -2.84 -36.58
N VAL A 122 6.69 -2.46 -35.30
CA VAL A 122 5.94 -1.28 -34.82
C VAL A 122 6.32 -0.04 -35.62
N ALA A 123 7.62 0.25 -35.77
CA ALA A 123 8.10 1.39 -36.54
C ALA A 123 7.70 1.36 -38.03
N ALA A 124 7.61 0.17 -38.63
CA ALA A 124 7.12 -0.01 -39.98
C ALA A 124 5.64 0.40 -40.10
N LEU A 125 4.78 -0.07 -39.18
CA LEU A 125 3.36 0.27 -39.14
C LEU A 125 3.14 1.76 -38.85
N GLU A 126 3.93 2.37 -37.98
CA GLU A 126 3.89 3.83 -37.77
C GLU A 126 4.21 4.64 -39.06
N ASN A 127 5.21 4.17 -39.82
CA ASN A 127 5.56 4.81 -41.09
C ASN A 127 4.45 4.68 -42.14
N GLU A 128 3.80 3.50 -42.20
CA GLU A 128 2.63 3.30 -43.06
C GLU A 128 1.46 4.20 -42.64
N ALA A 129 1.23 4.33 -41.31
CA ALA A 129 0.17 5.21 -40.78
C ALA A 129 0.35 6.69 -41.13
N ARG A 130 1.60 7.16 -41.28
CA ARG A 130 1.88 8.57 -41.67
C ARG A 130 1.46 8.90 -43.09
N SER A 131 1.35 7.92 -43.94
CA SER A 131 1.04 8.11 -45.40
C SER A 131 -0.22 7.39 -45.85
N GLY A 132 -0.74 6.44 -45.05
CA GLY A 132 -1.67 5.40 -45.51
C GLY A 132 -3.14 5.55 -45.12
N GLY A 133 -3.56 6.55 -44.37
CA GLY A 133 -4.95 6.74 -43.98
C GLY A 133 -5.42 5.80 -42.85
N GLU A 134 -6.74 5.69 -42.67
CA GLU A 134 -7.36 5.09 -41.50
C GLU A 134 -7.00 3.59 -41.25
N PRO A 135 -6.95 2.69 -42.25
CA PRO A 135 -6.57 1.31 -42.01
C PRO A 135 -5.14 1.15 -41.49
N ALA A 136 -4.20 1.93 -41.99
CA ALA A 136 -2.81 1.89 -41.57
C ALA A 136 -2.67 2.47 -40.13
N SER A 137 -3.40 3.55 -39.83
CA SER A 137 -3.46 4.10 -38.45
C SER A 137 -4.04 3.10 -37.46
N SER A 138 -5.07 2.34 -37.85
CA SER A 138 -5.67 1.30 -36.99
C SER A 138 -4.68 0.15 -36.71
N ASN A 139 -3.89 -0.26 -37.69
CA ASN A 139 -2.86 -1.31 -37.49
C ASN A 139 -1.73 -0.83 -36.57
N ALA A 140 -1.27 0.42 -36.74
CA ALA A 140 -0.28 1.01 -35.84
C ALA A 140 -0.82 1.13 -34.40
N ALA A 141 -2.07 1.60 -34.23
CA ALA A 141 -2.72 1.67 -32.94
C ALA A 141 -2.83 0.30 -32.28
N LEU A 142 -3.24 -0.72 -33.04
CA LEU A 142 -3.36 -2.08 -32.55
C LEU A 142 -2.01 -2.67 -32.13
N ALA A 143 -0.95 -2.41 -32.90
CA ALA A 143 0.40 -2.88 -32.57
C ALA A 143 0.89 -2.30 -31.23
N HIS A 144 0.72 -1.01 -31.03
CA HIS A 144 1.05 -0.34 -29.76
C HIS A 144 0.20 -0.89 -28.58
N HIS A 145 -1.11 -1.07 -28.79
CA HIS A 145 -1.98 -1.64 -27.76
C HIS A 145 -1.55 -3.07 -27.37
N LEU A 146 -1.25 -3.93 -28.32
CA LEU A 146 -0.77 -5.30 -28.04
C LEU A 146 0.60 -5.31 -27.33
N ALA A 147 1.49 -4.38 -27.72
CA ALA A 147 2.75 -4.18 -27.01
C ALA A 147 2.50 -3.76 -25.55
N ALA A 148 1.63 -2.78 -25.32
CA ALA A 148 1.26 -2.32 -23.99
C ALA A 148 0.61 -3.43 -23.13
N GLN A 149 -0.18 -4.31 -23.72
CA GLN A 149 -0.74 -5.48 -23.00
C GLN A 149 0.36 -6.46 -22.55
N LEU A 150 1.32 -6.79 -23.41
CA LEU A 150 2.45 -7.65 -23.05
C LEU A 150 3.31 -7.02 -21.94
N GLU A 151 3.63 -5.75 -22.08
CA GLU A 151 4.42 -4.99 -21.11
C GLU A 151 3.70 -4.86 -19.76
N THR A 152 2.38 -4.63 -19.79
CA THR A 152 1.54 -4.66 -18.57
C THR A 152 1.63 -6.02 -17.86
N ALA A 153 1.55 -7.12 -18.63
CA ALA A 153 1.66 -8.48 -18.09
C ALA A 153 3.05 -8.76 -17.49
N ARG A 154 4.09 -8.12 -18.01
CA ARG A 154 5.47 -8.18 -17.50
C ARG A 154 5.74 -7.21 -16.37
N GLY A 155 4.81 -6.28 -16.11
CA GLY A 155 4.97 -5.23 -15.12
C GLY A 155 5.84 -4.06 -15.59
N GLU A 156 6.12 -3.96 -16.88
CA GLU A 156 6.89 -2.88 -17.53
C GLU A 156 5.98 -1.65 -17.75
N MET A 157 5.46 -1.08 -16.66
CA MET A 157 4.34 -0.13 -16.68
C MET A 157 4.64 1.18 -17.43
N GLU A 158 5.90 1.65 -17.45
CA GLU A 158 6.26 2.88 -18.17
C GLU A 158 6.27 2.65 -19.68
N LEU A 159 6.73 1.48 -20.13
CA LEU A 159 6.65 1.09 -21.53
C LEU A 159 5.20 0.90 -21.97
N ALA A 160 4.42 0.17 -21.18
CA ALA A 160 3.00 -0.02 -21.43
C ALA A 160 2.24 1.29 -21.56
N LEU A 161 2.52 2.26 -20.67
CA LEU A 161 1.91 3.59 -20.74
C LEU A 161 2.29 4.34 -22.02
N ALA A 162 3.57 4.31 -22.37
CA ALA A 162 4.06 4.97 -23.59
C ALA A 162 3.42 4.37 -24.85
N ASP A 163 3.34 3.05 -24.93
CA ASP A 163 2.72 2.36 -26.05
C ASP A 163 1.19 2.61 -26.11
N GLU A 164 0.48 2.53 -24.99
CA GLU A 164 -0.96 2.79 -25.00
C GLU A 164 -1.28 4.26 -25.35
N GLN A 165 -0.41 5.21 -24.95
CA GLN A 165 -0.51 6.60 -25.41
C GLN A 165 -0.35 6.73 -26.93
N GLN A 166 0.55 5.96 -27.55
CA GLN A 166 0.65 5.92 -29.00
C GLN A 166 -0.58 5.27 -29.64
N ALA A 167 -1.10 4.17 -29.07
CA ALA A 167 -2.34 3.57 -29.55
C ALA A 167 -3.50 4.59 -29.58
N VAL A 168 -3.69 5.35 -28.49
CA VAL A 168 -4.69 6.42 -28.42
C VAL A 168 -4.38 7.55 -29.41
N ARG A 169 -3.12 7.87 -29.65
CA ARG A 169 -2.74 8.90 -30.64
C ARG A 169 -3.14 8.52 -32.06
N PHE A 170 -2.93 7.25 -32.44
CA PHE A 170 -3.32 6.75 -33.77
C PHE A 170 -4.82 6.52 -33.91
N ALA A 171 -5.51 6.14 -32.81
CA ALA A 171 -6.95 5.88 -32.80
C ALA A 171 -7.64 6.54 -31.58
N PRO A 172 -7.80 7.89 -31.58
CA PRO A 172 -8.18 8.66 -30.38
C PRO A 172 -9.62 8.48 -29.90
N ARG A 173 -10.46 7.78 -30.65
CA ARG A 173 -11.87 7.51 -30.30
C ARG A 173 -12.11 6.02 -30.01
N GLN A 174 -11.06 5.19 -30.03
CA GLN A 174 -11.21 3.77 -29.78
C GLN A 174 -11.40 3.51 -28.28
N PRO A 175 -12.58 3.04 -27.83
CA PRO A 175 -12.90 2.93 -26.41
C PRO A 175 -12.00 1.96 -25.68
N VAL A 176 -11.57 0.87 -26.31
CA VAL A 176 -10.67 -0.13 -25.72
C VAL A 176 -9.32 0.49 -25.36
N PHE A 177 -8.73 1.29 -26.25
CA PHE A 177 -7.44 1.94 -25.98
C PHE A 177 -7.57 3.02 -24.90
N LEU A 178 -8.64 3.82 -24.97
CA LEU A 178 -8.93 4.81 -23.92
C LEU A 178 -9.11 4.18 -22.56
N ALA A 179 -9.84 3.05 -22.47
CA ALA A 179 -10.05 2.35 -21.22
C ALA A 179 -8.76 1.70 -20.69
N ASN A 180 -7.91 1.13 -21.56
CA ASN A 180 -6.61 0.59 -21.15
C ASN A 180 -5.65 1.68 -20.69
N LEU A 181 -5.60 2.82 -21.38
CA LEU A 181 -4.81 3.97 -20.93
C LEU A 181 -5.29 4.48 -19.57
N ALA A 182 -6.60 4.58 -19.37
CA ALA A 182 -7.19 4.91 -18.07
C ALA A 182 -6.83 3.89 -16.97
N TYR A 183 -6.86 2.60 -17.30
CA TYR A 183 -6.42 1.54 -16.39
C TYR A 183 -4.95 1.71 -15.97
N LEU A 184 -4.06 2.04 -16.90
CA LEU A 184 -2.64 2.29 -16.59
C LEU A 184 -2.48 3.51 -15.67
N HIS A 185 -3.25 4.59 -15.88
CA HIS A 185 -3.28 5.73 -14.96
C HIS A 185 -3.82 5.35 -13.58
N LEU A 186 -4.87 4.52 -13.48
CA LEU A 186 -5.36 4.00 -12.19
C LEU A 186 -4.29 3.22 -11.44
N ARG A 187 -3.53 2.37 -12.14
CA ARG A 187 -2.42 1.61 -11.55
C ARG A 187 -1.31 2.50 -11.00
N ARG A 188 -1.21 3.72 -11.50
CA ARG A 188 -0.28 4.77 -11.06
C ARG A 188 -0.87 5.68 -9.99
N SER A 189 -2.13 5.45 -9.57
CA SER A 189 -2.90 6.32 -8.68
C SER A 189 -3.08 7.75 -9.24
N GLU A 190 -3.12 7.89 -10.54
CA GLU A 190 -3.38 9.14 -11.28
C GLU A 190 -4.88 9.18 -11.64
N PHE A 191 -5.71 9.31 -10.61
CA PHE A 191 -7.16 9.10 -10.71
C PHE A 191 -7.85 10.15 -11.58
N THR A 192 -7.46 11.41 -11.45
CA THR A 192 -8.01 12.52 -12.25
C THR A 192 -7.70 12.32 -13.72
N GLN A 193 -6.46 11.96 -14.07
CA GLN A 193 -6.08 11.67 -15.46
C GLN A 193 -6.82 10.46 -16.02
N SER A 194 -7.01 9.43 -15.18
CA SER A 194 -7.82 8.27 -15.57
C SER A 194 -9.24 8.67 -15.95
N LEU A 195 -9.90 9.54 -15.15
CA LEU A 195 -11.26 10.02 -15.44
C LEU A 195 -11.37 10.74 -16.78
N ASP A 196 -10.35 11.53 -17.17
CA ASP A 196 -10.33 12.23 -18.45
C ASP A 196 -10.40 11.27 -19.66
N TYR A 197 -9.71 10.12 -19.56
CA TYR A 197 -9.76 9.09 -20.60
C TYR A 197 -11.04 8.25 -20.52
N LEU A 198 -11.53 7.94 -19.30
CA LEU A 198 -12.78 7.22 -19.11
C LEU A 198 -14.00 7.99 -19.60
N GLU A 199 -14.00 9.31 -19.47
CA GLU A 199 -15.08 10.14 -20.04
C GLU A 199 -15.10 10.06 -21.57
N LYS A 200 -13.94 10.13 -22.23
CA LYS A 200 -13.82 9.93 -23.68
C LYS A 200 -14.24 8.52 -24.09
N ALA A 201 -13.83 7.48 -23.34
CA ALA A 201 -14.25 6.11 -23.59
C ALA A 201 -15.77 5.93 -23.46
N ARG A 202 -16.36 6.54 -22.44
CA ARG A 202 -17.81 6.51 -22.21
C ARG A 202 -18.60 7.18 -23.32
N LEU A 203 -18.10 8.30 -23.87
CA LEU A 203 -18.74 8.95 -25.02
C LEU A 203 -18.74 8.04 -26.26
N ALA A 204 -17.67 7.24 -26.47
CA ALA A 204 -17.56 6.31 -27.58
C ALA A 204 -18.34 4.99 -27.36
N ALA A 205 -18.35 4.50 -26.10
CA ALA A 205 -19.00 3.24 -25.69
C ALA A 205 -19.79 3.42 -24.39
N PRO A 206 -20.99 4.02 -24.43
CA PRO A 206 -21.74 4.38 -23.21
C PRO A 206 -22.20 3.18 -22.38
N ASN A 207 -22.26 1.98 -22.93
CA ASN A 207 -22.70 0.77 -22.24
C ASN A 207 -21.56 -0.25 -22.05
N ASP A 208 -20.32 0.22 -22.01
CA ASP A 208 -19.17 -0.63 -21.72
C ASP A 208 -19.07 -0.85 -20.19
N PRO A 209 -19.13 -2.12 -19.70
CA PRO A 209 -19.06 -2.43 -18.28
C PRO A 209 -17.65 -2.15 -17.70
N ASP A 210 -16.57 -2.28 -18.49
CA ASP A 210 -15.22 -2.03 -18.02
C ASP A 210 -14.97 -0.54 -17.85
N VAL A 211 -15.49 0.30 -18.72
CA VAL A 211 -15.46 1.76 -18.57
C VAL A 211 -16.18 2.18 -17.27
N ALA A 212 -17.36 1.63 -17.01
CA ALA A 212 -18.10 1.92 -15.77
C ALA A 212 -17.33 1.41 -14.53
N LYS A 213 -16.79 0.18 -14.59
CA LYS A 213 -15.96 -0.40 -13.51
C LYS A 213 -14.77 0.47 -13.17
N LEU A 214 -13.97 0.86 -14.17
CA LEU A 214 -12.79 1.69 -13.99
C LEU A 214 -13.14 3.09 -13.49
N THR A 215 -14.26 3.68 -13.97
CA THR A 215 -14.75 4.97 -13.49
C THR A 215 -15.07 4.91 -11.99
N GLY A 216 -15.71 3.82 -11.55
CA GLY A 216 -15.95 3.59 -10.12
C GLY A 216 -14.66 3.56 -9.30
N TRP A 217 -13.61 2.90 -9.79
CA TRP A 217 -12.31 2.87 -9.14
C TRP A 217 -11.64 4.25 -9.09
N ALA A 218 -11.72 5.03 -10.15
CA ALA A 218 -11.19 6.39 -10.16
C ALA A 218 -11.88 7.29 -9.12
N TYR A 219 -13.21 7.23 -9.05
CA TYR A 219 -13.96 7.98 -8.03
C TYR A 219 -13.66 7.50 -6.61
N TYR A 220 -13.50 6.20 -6.41
CA TYR A 220 -13.13 5.67 -5.09
C TYR A 220 -11.75 6.18 -4.64
N GLY A 221 -10.77 6.18 -5.55
CA GLY A 221 -9.44 6.74 -5.29
C GLY A 221 -9.45 8.23 -4.95
N LEU A 222 -10.37 8.99 -5.55
CA LEU A 222 -10.63 10.40 -5.24
C LEU A 222 -11.54 10.63 -4.02
N ASN A 223 -11.83 9.60 -3.23
CA ASN A 223 -12.72 9.68 -2.07
C ASN A 223 -14.18 10.12 -2.40
N LYS A 224 -14.62 9.95 -3.64
CA LYS A 224 -15.95 10.30 -4.14
C LYS A 224 -16.88 9.07 -4.09
N LEU A 225 -17.28 8.66 -2.87
CA LEU A 225 -17.96 7.38 -2.63
C LEU A 225 -19.30 7.25 -3.37
N ASP A 226 -20.11 8.31 -3.45
CA ASP A 226 -21.42 8.24 -4.11
C ASP A 226 -21.28 7.99 -5.62
N GLN A 227 -20.30 8.66 -6.25
CA GLN A 227 -20.01 8.45 -7.65
C GLN A 227 -19.44 7.04 -7.90
N ALA A 228 -18.53 6.56 -7.04
CA ALA A 228 -17.99 5.21 -7.13
C ALA A 228 -19.09 4.14 -7.03
N VAL A 229 -19.98 4.26 -6.05
CA VAL A 229 -21.14 3.36 -5.88
C VAL A 229 -22.03 3.35 -7.11
N THR A 230 -22.35 4.54 -7.64
CA THR A 230 -23.21 4.68 -8.83
C THR A 230 -22.60 3.98 -10.05
N GLU A 231 -21.31 4.19 -10.31
CA GLU A 231 -20.64 3.59 -11.47
C GLU A 231 -20.46 2.08 -11.31
N TRP A 232 -20.16 1.57 -10.10
CA TRP A 232 -20.08 0.12 -9.89
C TRP A 232 -21.44 -0.57 -9.96
N GLN A 233 -22.52 0.05 -9.48
CA GLN A 233 -23.88 -0.46 -9.69
C GLN A 233 -24.20 -0.55 -11.18
N ARG A 234 -23.82 0.46 -11.95
CA ARG A 234 -23.97 0.48 -13.39
C ARG A 234 -23.15 -0.61 -14.07
N ALA A 235 -21.89 -0.78 -13.69
CA ALA A 235 -21.01 -1.84 -14.23
C ALA A 235 -21.62 -3.23 -14.01
N LEU A 236 -22.11 -3.51 -12.79
CA LEU A 236 -22.73 -4.79 -12.43
C LEU A 236 -24.07 -5.03 -13.15
N ALA A 237 -24.83 -3.98 -13.43
CA ALA A 237 -26.05 -4.09 -14.24
C ALA A 237 -25.76 -4.45 -15.71
N LEU A 238 -24.60 -4.04 -16.23
CA LEU A 238 -24.15 -4.37 -17.58
C LEU A 238 -23.52 -5.76 -17.66
N ARG A 239 -22.66 -6.10 -16.69
CA ARG A 239 -21.98 -7.41 -16.61
C ARG A 239 -21.69 -7.78 -15.15
N PRO A 240 -22.11 -8.98 -14.68
CA PRO A 240 -21.71 -9.47 -13.36
C PRO A 240 -20.19 -9.62 -13.24
N ASP A 241 -19.61 -9.12 -12.12
CA ASP A 241 -18.18 -9.18 -11.84
C ASP A 241 -17.96 -9.23 -10.32
N ALA A 242 -17.43 -10.35 -9.83
CA ALA A 242 -17.26 -10.60 -8.39
C ALA A 242 -16.32 -9.57 -7.71
N GLU A 243 -15.32 -9.07 -8.41
CA GLU A 243 -14.41 -8.06 -7.91
C GLU A 243 -15.12 -6.70 -7.71
N THR A 244 -15.88 -6.29 -8.72
CA THR A 244 -16.69 -5.07 -8.65
C THR A 244 -17.77 -5.20 -7.55
N GLU A 245 -18.38 -6.37 -7.37
CA GLU A 245 -19.34 -6.62 -6.29
C GLU A 245 -18.70 -6.47 -4.91
N ALA A 246 -17.49 -7.03 -4.71
CA ALA A 246 -16.76 -6.88 -3.45
C ALA A 246 -16.39 -5.41 -3.17
N ALA A 247 -15.93 -4.69 -4.19
CA ALA A 247 -15.61 -3.26 -4.10
C ALA A 247 -16.85 -2.42 -3.76
N LEU A 248 -17.96 -2.67 -4.44
CA LEU A 248 -19.24 -2.01 -4.16
C LEU A 248 -19.71 -2.26 -2.73
N LYS A 249 -19.64 -3.50 -2.25
CA LYS A 249 -20.01 -3.85 -0.88
C LYS A 249 -19.16 -3.10 0.15
N LYS A 250 -17.87 -2.96 -0.09
CA LYS A 250 -16.98 -2.16 0.76
C LYS A 250 -17.36 -0.69 0.74
N ALA A 251 -17.53 -0.10 -0.44
CA ALA A 251 -17.89 1.31 -0.58
C ALA A 251 -19.25 1.66 0.01
N LEU A 252 -20.22 0.73 -0.05
CA LEU A 252 -21.52 0.90 0.61
C LEU A 252 -21.39 0.97 2.12
N ARG A 253 -20.55 0.14 2.75
CA ARG A 253 -20.29 0.22 4.20
C ARG A 253 -19.60 1.54 4.57
N ASP A 254 -18.56 1.93 3.81
CA ASP A 254 -17.89 3.21 4.00
C ASP A 254 -18.88 4.38 3.92
N ARG A 255 -19.74 4.38 2.89
CA ARG A 255 -20.74 5.42 2.66
C ARG A 255 -21.80 5.49 3.76
N GLU A 256 -22.27 4.34 4.25
CA GLU A 256 -23.24 4.27 5.33
C GLU A 256 -22.69 4.86 6.63
N GLU A 257 -21.47 4.47 7.00
CA GLU A 257 -20.79 5.01 8.18
C GLU A 257 -20.51 6.51 8.04
N GLU A 258 -20.03 6.92 6.86
CA GLU A 258 -19.60 8.30 6.62
C GLU A 258 -20.76 9.24 6.21
N ALA A 259 -22.01 8.76 6.15
CA ALA A 259 -23.16 9.53 5.67
C ALA A 259 -23.40 10.85 6.41
N GLN A 260 -23.01 10.93 7.71
CA GLN A 260 -23.15 12.11 8.53
C GLN A 260 -21.79 12.79 8.82
N TYR A 261 -20.73 12.38 8.13
CA TYR A 261 -19.41 12.97 8.33
C TYR A 261 -19.33 14.34 7.66
N LYS A 262 -18.63 15.25 8.31
CA LYS A 262 -18.24 16.52 7.73
C LYS A 262 -17.00 16.34 6.89
N GLU A 263 -16.85 17.18 5.88
CA GLU A 263 -15.71 17.19 5.00
C GLU A 263 -14.98 18.53 5.06
N ASN A 264 -13.67 18.48 5.12
CA ASN A 264 -12.77 19.61 4.99
C ASN A 264 -11.70 19.25 3.93
N GLU A 265 -11.30 20.23 3.15
CA GLU A 265 -10.28 20.06 2.12
C GLU A 265 -9.07 20.95 2.39
N SER A 266 -7.93 20.53 1.87
CA SER A 266 -6.70 21.30 1.79
C SER A 266 -6.05 21.11 0.41
N ALA A 267 -4.80 21.55 0.21
CA ALA A 267 -4.14 21.42 -1.08
C ALA A 267 -3.96 19.96 -1.52
N HIS A 268 -3.64 19.07 -0.57
CA HIS A 268 -3.28 17.67 -0.86
C HIS A 268 -4.18 16.65 -0.17
N PHE A 269 -5.20 17.08 0.58
CA PHE A 269 -6.04 16.15 1.34
C PHE A 269 -7.52 16.50 1.30
N THR A 270 -8.35 15.43 1.23
CA THR A 270 -9.78 15.48 1.54
C THR A 270 -10.01 14.74 2.85
N LEU A 271 -10.38 15.45 3.91
CA LEU A 271 -10.58 14.92 5.25
C LEU A 271 -12.05 14.78 5.57
N ARG A 272 -12.49 13.57 5.93
CA ARG A 272 -13.85 13.30 6.45
C ARG A 272 -13.77 12.92 7.92
N TYR A 273 -14.70 13.41 8.72
CA TYR A 273 -14.71 13.17 10.17
C TYR A 273 -16.12 13.15 10.74
N SER A 274 -16.34 12.29 11.74
CA SER A 274 -17.57 12.24 12.52
C SER A 274 -17.84 13.58 13.18
N GLY A 275 -19.10 14.00 13.22
CA GLY A 275 -19.51 15.22 13.93
C GLY A 275 -19.20 15.21 15.44
N ALA A 276 -18.85 14.04 16.01
CA ALA A 276 -18.35 13.91 17.37
C ALA A 276 -16.86 14.30 17.52
N ALA A 277 -16.09 14.40 16.41
CA ALA A 277 -14.76 14.96 16.42
C ALA A 277 -14.84 16.50 16.41
N GLU A 278 -14.00 17.16 17.21
CA GLU A 278 -14.01 18.61 17.24
C GLU A 278 -13.53 19.22 15.92
N PRO A 279 -14.18 20.25 15.36
CA PRO A 279 -13.73 20.93 14.15
C PRO A 279 -12.29 21.48 14.24
N VAL A 280 -11.83 21.74 15.46
CA VAL A 280 -10.45 22.18 15.75
C VAL A 280 -9.48 21.04 15.45
N LEU A 281 -9.75 19.81 15.93
CA LEU A 281 -8.93 18.64 15.66
C LEU A 281 -8.81 18.39 14.15
N ALA A 282 -9.92 18.44 13.41
CA ALA A 282 -9.93 18.22 11.96
C ALA A 282 -9.01 19.22 11.21
N ARG A 283 -9.06 20.50 11.57
CA ARG A 283 -8.17 21.52 11.00
C ARG A 283 -6.70 21.31 11.37
N ASP A 284 -6.44 20.90 12.61
CA ASP A 284 -5.08 20.66 13.08
C ASP A 284 -4.48 19.40 12.47
N VAL A 285 -5.30 18.37 12.22
CA VAL A 285 -4.92 17.17 11.46
C VAL A 285 -4.52 17.55 10.02
N LEU A 286 -5.35 18.32 9.30
CA LEU A 286 -5.02 18.78 7.96
C LEU A 286 -3.71 19.59 7.93
N ARG A 287 -3.54 20.54 8.85
CA ARG A 287 -2.30 21.32 8.94
C ARG A 287 -1.08 20.43 9.22
N THR A 288 -1.24 19.40 10.04
CA THR A 288 -0.17 18.43 10.34
C THR A 288 0.16 17.58 9.14
N LEU A 289 -0.84 17.10 8.42
CA LEU A 289 -0.67 16.33 7.19
C LEU A 289 0.03 17.15 6.10
N GLU A 290 -0.34 18.42 5.89
CA GLU A 290 0.32 19.30 4.91
C GLU A 290 1.81 19.50 5.22
N ARG A 291 2.16 19.66 6.51
CA ARG A 291 3.57 19.74 6.93
C ARG A 291 4.33 18.44 6.67
N HIS A 292 3.68 17.29 6.93
CA HIS A 292 4.28 15.99 6.66
C HIS A 292 4.40 15.73 5.17
N PHE A 293 3.41 16.14 4.37
CA PHE A 293 3.44 16.05 2.92
C PHE A 293 4.65 16.78 2.35
N ALA A 294 4.84 18.05 2.68
CA ALA A 294 5.99 18.82 2.22
C ALA A 294 7.34 18.22 2.65
N ALA A 295 7.41 17.65 3.85
CA ALA A 295 8.63 17.00 4.33
C ALA A 295 8.92 15.72 3.53
N ILE A 296 7.93 14.83 3.33
CA ILE A 296 8.09 13.57 2.60
C ILE A 296 8.34 13.84 1.10
N GLU A 297 7.68 14.85 0.52
CA GLU A 297 7.94 15.29 -0.85
C GLU A 297 9.41 15.68 -1.03
N SER A 298 9.95 16.48 -0.11
CA SER A 298 11.37 16.85 -0.13
C SER A 298 12.30 15.66 0.07
N GLU A 299 11.92 14.71 0.95
CA GLU A 299 12.70 13.50 1.22
C GLU A 299 12.70 12.53 0.02
N LEU A 300 11.54 12.28 -0.57
CA LEU A 300 11.40 11.28 -1.64
C LEU A 300 11.54 11.85 -3.06
N GLY A 301 11.56 13.19 -3.21
CA GLY A 301 11.61 13.82 -4.54
C GLY A 301 10.39 13.48 -5.40
N TYR A 302 9.23 13.31 -4.78
CA TYR A 302 7.98 12.90 -5.42
C TYR A 302 6.80 13.47 -4.66
N ALA A 303 5.77 13.88 -5.38
CA ALA A 303 4.47 14.29 -4.81
C ALA A 303 3.33 13.50 -5.46
N PRO A 304 2.41 12.91 -4.68
CA PRO A 304 1.16 12.38 -5.19
C PRO A 304 0.39 13.44 -6.00
N PRO A 305 -0.09 13.11 -7.22
CA PRO A 305 -0.73 14.09 -8.10
C PRO A 305 -2.17 14.42 -7.69
N ASP A 306 -2.84 13.50 -7.02
CA ASP A 306 -4.23 13.64 -6.60
C ASP A 306 -4.34 13.79 -5.08
N PRO A 307 -5.37 14.49 -4.55
CA PRO A 307 -5.61 14.60 -3.13
C PRO A 307 -5.80 13.24 -2.46
N ILE A 308 -5.19 13.08 -1.29
CA ILE A 308 -5.27 11.84 -0.49
C ILE A 308 -6.47 11.92 0.44
N GLY A 309 -7.33 10.89 0.40
CA GLY A 309 -8.46 10.75 1.29
C GLY A 309 -8.02 10.39 2.71
N VAL A 310 -8.55 11.12 3.70
CA VAL A 310 -8.31 10.87 5.13
C VAL A 310 -9.64 10.77 5.85
N VAL A 311 -9.79 9.78 6.72
CA VAL A 311 -11.03 9.61 7.49
C VAL A 311 -10.72 9.43 8.95
N LEU A 312 -11.32 10.27 9.78
CA LEU A 312 -11.23 10.19 11.24
C LEU A 312 -12.46 9.48 11.80
N TYR A 313 -12.25 8.33 12.39
CA TYR A 313 -13.28 7.48 12.95
C TYR A 313 -13.35 7.53 14.47
N THR A 314 -14.48 7.11 15.02
CA THR A 314 -14.50 6.58 16.39
C THR A 314 -13.77 5.23 16.41
N GLN A 315 -13.33 4.78 17.60
CA GLN A 315 -12.64 3.47 17.71
C GLN A 315 -13.54 2.31 17.24
N GLN A 316 -14.84 2.37 17.54
CA GLN A 316 -15.79 1.34 17.13
C GLN A 316 -15.99 1.34 15.62
N ALA A 317 -16.26 2.51 15.02
CA ALA A 317 -16.44 2.63 13.58
C ALA A 317 -15.19 2.18 12.81
N PHE A 318 -13.99 2.52 13.31
CA PHE A 318 -12.74 2.05 12.72
C PHE A 318 -12.66 0.51 12.70
N ALA A 319 -12.95 -0.15 13.81
CA ALA A 319 -12.92 -1.62 13.89
C ALA A 319 -14.00 -2.27 12.98
N ASP A 320 -15.20 -1.71 12.96
CA ASP A 320 -16.33 -2.24 12.18
C ASP A 320 -16.10 -2.10 10.66
N ILE A 321 -15.52 -0.98 10.22
CA ILE A 321 -15.27 -0.69 8.81
C ILE A 321 -14.04 -1.42 8.28
N THR A 322 -12.93 -1.35 9.01
CA THR A 322 -11.66 -1.92 8.52
C THR A 322 -11.59 -3.42 8.73
N GLN A 323 -12.37 -3.96 9.68
CA GLN A 323 -12.24 -5.34 10.18
C GLN A 323 -10.80 -5.68 10.57
N ALA A 324 -10.01 -4.64 10.84
CA ALA A 324 -8.64 -4.77 11.26
C ALA A 324 -8.58 -5.38 12.67
N PRO A 325 -7.55 -6.17 12.98
CA PRO A 325 -7.31 -6.64 14.32
C PRO A 325 -7.28 -5.49 15.34
N ALA A 326 -7.70 -5.76 16.57
CA ALA A 326 -7.89 -4.75 17.61
C ALA A 326 -6.61 -3.96 17.97
N TRP A 327 -5.45 -4.44 17.57
CA TRP A 327 -4.15 -3.80 17.78
C TRP A 327 -3.72 -2.83 16.67
N VAL A 328 -4.47 -2.76 15.54
CA VAL A 328 -4.17 -1.83 14.45
C VAL A 328 -4.57 -0.42 14.85
N GLY A 329 -3.61 0.49 14.89
CA GLY A 329 -3.81 1.87 15.34
C GLY A 329 -4.24 2.83 14.24
N ALA A 330 -3.96 2.51 12.97
CA ALA A 330 -4.38 3.23 11.78
C ALA A 330 -4.24 2.31 10.56
N LEU A 331 -4.76 2.72 9.43
CA LEU A 331 -4.74 1.93 8.20
C LEU A 331 -4.67 2.85 6.98
N ASN A 332 -3.80 2.52 6.03
CA ASN A 332 -3.82 3.12 4.70
C ASN A 332 -4.21 2.07 3.65
N ASP A 333 -5.44 2.08 3.22
CA ASP A 333 -6.00 1.20 2.19
C ASP A 333 -6.32 1.96 0.89
N GLY A 334 -5.53 2.98 0.58
CA GLY A 334 -5.79 4.01 -0.43
C GLY A 334 -6.44 5.25 0.17
N ARG A 335 -6.94 5.14 1.41
CA ARG A 335 -7.43 6.22 2.27
C ARG A 335 -6.77 6.06 3.63
N ILE A 336 -6.30 7.14 4.21
CA ILE A 336 -5.72 7.12 5.57
C ILE A 336 -6.87 7.09 6.57
N ARG A 337 -7.03 6.01 7.31
CA ARG A 337 -8.11 5.78 8.27
C ARG A 337 -7.54 5.79 9.68
N VAL A 338 -8.01 6.71 10.52
CA VAL A 338 -7.45 6.92 11.86
C VAL A 338 -8.56 7.03 12.91
N PRO A 339 -8.53 6.20 13.96
CA PRO A 339 -9.43 6.38 15.09
C PRO A 339 -8.93 7.51 16.00
N VAL A 340 -9.78 8.51 16.24
CA VAL A 340 -9.42 9.72 17.02
C VAL A 340 -10.37 9.98 18.19
N GLN A 341 -11.16 9.01 18.62
CA GLN A 341 -12.15 9.20 19.67
C GLN A 341 -11.53 9.74 20.98
N GLY A 342 -12.08 10.83 21.48
CA GLY A 342 -11.68 11.46 22.75
C GLY A 342 -10.49 12.41 22.63
N LEU A 343 -9.95 12.65 21.44
CA LEU A 343 -8.91 13.64 21.22
C LEU A 343 -9.50 15.01 20.87
N GLY A 344 -9.05 16.05 21.56
CA GLY A 344 -9.39 17.46 21.26
C GLY A 344 -8.33 18.17 20.43
N SER A 345 -7.12 17.58 20.28
CA SER A 345 -5.99 18.16 19.54
C SER A 345 -5.08 17.07 19.00
N VAL A 346 -4.21 17.43 18.06
CA VAL A 346 -3.18 16.52 17.54
C VAL A 346 -2.11 16.31 18.59
N THR A 347 -1.98 15.06 19.04
CA THR A 347 -0.88 14.65 19.95
C THR A 347 0.38 14.33 19.16
N PRO A 348 1.57 14.30 19.80
CA PRO A 348 2.78 13.83 19.15
C PRO A 348 2.65 12.43 18.57
N GLU A 349 1.93 11.53 19.25
CA GLU A 349 1.66 10.16 18.83
C GLU A 349 0.81 10.15 17.55
N LEU A 350 -0.30 10.89 17.55
CA LEU A 350 -1.15 11.02 16.36
C LEU A 350 -0.36 11.61 15.18
N SER A 351 0.48 12.62 15.43
CA SER A 351 1.33 13.21 14.40
C SER A 351 2.28 12.18 13.79
N ARG A 352 2.90 11.30 14.62
CA ARG A 352 3.75 10.21 14.12
C ARG A 352 2.97 9.21 13.26
N VAL A 353 1.80 8.78 13.74
CA VAL A 353 0.93 7.87 12.99
C VAL A 353 0.51 8.46 11.65
N LEU A 354 0.10 9.72 11.62
CA LEU A 354 -0.26 10.41 10.37
C LEU A 354 0.92 10.44 9.38
N ARG A 355 2.15 10.69 9.88
CA ARG A 355 3.35 10.67 9.04
C ARG A 355 3.66 9.26 8.52
N HIS A 356 3.50 8.24 9.35
CA HIS A 356 3.69 6.83 8.99
C HIS A 356 2.74 6.45 7.84
N GLU A 357 1.44 6.64 8.03
CA GLU A 357 0.42 6.30 7.03
C GLU A 357 0.58 7.11 5.73
N LEU A 358 0.93 8.39 5.86
CA LEU A 358 1.18 9.21 4.68
C LEU A 358 2.41 8.73 3.90
N THR A 359 3.46 8.27 4.58
CA THR A 359 4.64 7.71 3.91
C THR A 359 4.30 6.51 3.05
N HIS A 360 3.36 5.65 3.49
CA HIS A 360 2.87 4.55 2.65
C HIS A 360 2.27 5.04 1.34
N SER A 361 1.46 6.11 1.36
CA SER A 361 0.89 6.69 0.12
C SER A 361 1.98 7.14 -0.85
N PHE A 362 3.02 7.78 -0.36
CA PHE A 362 4.14 8.23 -1.19
C PHE A 362 4.95 7.06 -1.76
N VAL A 363 5.35 6.11 -0.92
CA VAL A 363 6.16 4.95 -1.32
C VAL A 363 5.39 4.08 -2.31
N GLN A 364 4.10 3.86 -2.05
CA GLN A 364 3.21 3.10 -2.93
C GLN A 364 3.12 3.74 -4.32
N GLN A 365 2.92 5.04 -4.38
CA GLN A 365 2.75 5.74 -5.65
C GLN A 365 4.08 5.92 -6.38
N LYS A 366 5.16 6.36 -5.70
CA LYS A 366 6.49 6.49 -6.30
C LYS A 366 7.00 5.14 -6.81
N GLY A 367 6.86 4.09 -6.03
CA GLY A 367 7.25 2.72 -6.40
C GLY A 367 6.26 1.99 -7.32
N ARG A 368 5.18 2.66 -7.78
CA ARG A 368 4.12 2.08 -8.64
C ARG A 368 3.52 0.78 -8.09
N GLY A 369 3.35 0.70 -6.77
CA GLY A 369 2.85 -0.50 -6.10
C GLY A 369 3.83 -1.68 -6.03
N ARG A 370 5.09 -1.49 -6.38
CA ARG A 370 6.10 -2.55 -6.46
C ARG A 370 7.09 -2.56 -5.30
N ALA A 371 7.03 -1.57 -4.41
CA ALA A 371 7.86 -1.54 -3.23
C ALA A 371 7.49 -2.72 -2.31
N PRO A 372 8.44 -3.60 -1.97
CA PRO A 372 8.17 -4.73 -1.07
C PRO A 372 7.84 -4.24 0.33
N ALA A 373 7.19 -5.11 1.13
CA ALA A 373 6.74 -4.77 2.48
C ALA A 373 7.85 -4.16 3.34
N TRP A 374 9.07 -4.69 3.27
CA TRP A 374 10.17 -4.20 4.10
C TRP A 374 10.60 -2.76 3.74
N ILE A 375 10.53 -2.34 2.47
CA ILE A 375 10.76 -0.93 2.08
C ILE A 375 9.61 -0.05 2.54
N GLN A 376 8.38 -0.49 2.34
CA GLN A 376 7.18 0.23 2.77
C GLN A 376 7.23 0.53 4.28
N GLU A 377 7.43 -0.51 5.08
CA GLU A 377 7.43 -0.41 6.53
C GLU A 377 8.67 0.25 7.10
N GLY A 378 9.82 -0.07 6.53
CA GLY A 378 11.08 0.51 6.97
C GLY A 378 11.12 2.02 6.79
N LEU A 379 10.66 2.52 5.62
CA LEU A 379 10.55 3.96 5.37
C LEU A 379 9.50 4.64 6.24
N ALA A 380 8.33 4.01 6.42
CA ALA A 380 7.28 4.56 7.26
C ALA A 380 7.72 4.68 8.72
N GLN A 381 8.36 3.64 9.28
CA GLN A 381 8.92 3.66 10.63
C GLN A 381 10.05 4.70 10.77
N TRP A 382 10.94 4.78 9.78
CA TRP A 382 12.01 5.77 9.79
C TRP A 382 11.44 7.20 9.75
N ALA A 383 10.46 7.44 8.88
CA ALA A 383 9.81 8.74 8.71
C ALA A 383 9.06 9.18 9.98
N GLU A 384 8.38 8.29 10.68
CA GLU A 384 7.72 8.60 11.96
C GLU A 384 8.70 8.88 13.11
N GLY A 385 10.00 8.68 12.88
CA GLY A 385 11.07 8.97 13.84
C GLY A 385 11.56 7.77 14.65
N LYS A 386 11.11 6.55 14.33
CA LYS A 386 11.67 5.33 14.95
C LYS A 386 13.11 5.11 14.52
N ARG A 387 13.86 4.46 15.42
CA ARG A 387 15.25 4.05 15.21
C ARG A 387 15.46 2.65 15.77
N SER A 388 16.48 1.96 15.28
CA SER A 388 16.79 0.58 15.65
C SER A 388 17.51 0.40 16.99
N ASP A 389 17.74 1.49 17.74
CA ASP A 389 18.46 1.48 19.02
C ASP A 389 17.93 0.44 20.02
N GLY A 390 16.60 0.35 20.16
CA GLY A 390 15.96 -0.61 21.07
C GLY A 390 15.93 -2.07 20.58
N THR A 391 16.22 -2.32 19.29
CA THR A 391 16.10 -3.66 18.67
C THR A 391 17.43 -4.23 18.17
N ALA A 392 18.46 -3.42 18.01
CA ALA A 392 19.75 -3.78 17.45
C ALA A 392 20.37 -5.05 18.05
N ALA A 393 20.43 -5.15 19.37
CA ALA A 393 21.00 -6.31 20.06
C ALA A 393 20.15 -7.60 19.85
N ALA A 394 18.83 -7.49 19.72
CA ALA A 394 17.97 -8.62 19.45
C ALA A 394 18.15 -9.12 18.01
N LEU A 395 18.21 -8.20 17.03
CA LEU A 395 18.44 -8.52 15.63
C LEU A 395 19.79 -9.21 15.42
N ALA A 396 20.87 -8.73 16.08
CA ALA A 396 22.19 -9.34 16.02
C ALA A 396 22.17 -10.79 16.55
N ARG A 397 21.47 -11.08 17.68
CA ARG A 397 21.32 -12.43 18.21
C ARG A 397 20.53 -13.34 17.27
N MET A 398 19.46 -12.83 16.67
CA MET A 398 18.64 -13.60 15.73
C MET A 398 19.45 -14.01 14.49
N ALA A 399 20.21 -13.10 13.90
CA ALA A 399 21.06 -13.37 12.76
C ALA A 399 22.14 -14.43 13.07
N ALA A 400 22.73 -14.39 14.25
CA ALA A 400 23.72 -15.39 14.70
C ALA A 400 23.08 -16.80 14.85
N GLY A 401 21.80 -16.89 15.19
CA GLY A 401 21.08 -18.17 15.36
C GLY A 401 20.51 -18.75 14.09
N SER A 402 20.09 -17.93 13.13
CA SER A 402 19.46 -18.37 11.87
C SER A 402 19.63 -17.33 10.75
N PRO A 403 20.75 -17.33 10.04
CA PRO A 403 20.94 -16.42 8.89
C PRO A 403 19.88 -16.59 7.79
N ALA A 404 19.41 -17.83 7.55
CA ALA A 404 18.35 -18.10 6.60
C ALA A 404 16.98 -17.53 7.01
N GLY A 405 16.73 -17.39 8.32
CA GLY A 405 15.51 -16.77 8.84
C GLY A 405 15.42 -15.29 8.55
N VAL A 406 16.56 -14.62 8.38
CA VAL A 406 16.61 -13.19 8.03
C VAL A 406 16.16 -12.97 6.57
N ALA A 407 16.55 -13.86 5.64
CA ALA A 407 16.14 -13.75 4.24
C ALA A 407 14.61 -13.80 4.06
N ALA A 408 13.90 -14.53 4.92
CA ALA A 408 12.44 -14.60 4.89
C ALA A 408 11.75 -13.24 5.15
N HIS A 409 12.42 -12.27 5.77
CA HIS A 409 11.87 -10.94 6.04
C HIS A 409 11.76 -10.06 4.79
N PHE A 410 12.55 -10.34 3.76
CA PHE A 410 12.50 -9.57 2.52
C PHE A 410 11.31 -9.95 1.62
N GLU A 411 10.89 -11.23 1.64
CA GLU A 411 9.93 -11.79 0.66
C GLU A 411 8.64 -12.34 1.28
N GLY A 412 8.54 -12.40 2.61
CA GLY A 412 7.43 -13.04 3.29
C GLY A 412 6.12 -12.24 3.25
N ASP A 413 5.00 -12.95 3.27
CA ASP A 413 3.68 -12.37 3.58
C ASP A 413 3.57 -12.18 5.11
N TRP A 414 3.90 -10.98 5.56
CA TRP A 414 3.99 -10.64 6.99
C TRP A 414 2.65 -10.79 7.72
N MET A 415 1.52 -10.66 7.01
CA MET A 415 0.19 -10.86 7.58
C MET A 415 -0.09 -12.32 7.96
N LYS A 416 0.62 -13.26 7.36
CA LYS A 416 0.52 -14.69 7.65
C LYS A 416 1.60 -15.19 8.60
N MET A 417 2.56 -14.34 8.98
CA MET A 417 3.61 -14.73 9.91
C MET A 417 3.08 -14.81 11.36
N PRO A 418 3.66 -15.69 12.19
CA PRO A 418 3.46 -15.62 13.65
C PRO A 418 3.90 -14.25 14.19
N ASN A 419 3.25 -13.79 15.25
CA ASN A 419 3.45 -12.46 15.82
C ASN A 419 4.92 -12.10 16.08
N GLU A 420 5.71 -13.03 16.62
CA GLU A 420 7.15 -12.79 16.88
C GLU A 420 7.97 -12.63 15.59
N ALA A 421 7.65 -13.43 14.55
CA ALA A 421 8.31 -13.33 13.27
C ALA A 421 7.95 -12.04 12.56
N ALA A 422 6.70 -11.61 12.62
CA ALA A 422 6.26 -10.34 12.07
C ALA A 422 6.96 -9.16 12.78
N ALA A 423 7.02 -9.15 14.12
CA ALA A 423 7.72 -8.11 14.88
C ALA A 423 9.21 -8.02 14.49
N ALA A 424 9.85 -9.17 14.27
CA ALA A 424 11.22 -9.22 13.78
C ALA A 424 11.35 -8.65 12.35
N ALA A 425 10.40 -8.98 11.46
CA ALA A 425 10.38 -8.45 10.10
C ALA A 425 10.27 -6.91 10.08
N TYR A 426 9.41 -6.33 10.93
CA TYR A 426 9.33 -4.87 11.11
C TYR A 426 10.63 -4.25 11.60
N ALA A 427 11.28 -4.88 12.59
CA ALA A 427 12.55 -4.39 13.11
C ALA A 427 13.67 -4.47 12.04
N TRP A 428 13.73 -5.56 11.28
CA TRP A 428 14.66 -5.70 10.15
C TRP A 428 14.39 -4.69 9.05
N ALA A 429 13.13 -4.41 8.72
CA ALA A 429 12.76 -3.41 7.72
C ALA A 429 13.32 -2.04 8.07
N LEU A 430 13.15 -1.59 9.31
CA LEU A 430 13.70 -0.33 9.79
C LEU A 430 15.23 -0.34 9.73
N ALA A 431 15.89 -1.40 10.22
CA ALA A 431 17.34 -1.50 10.26
C ALA A 431 17.96 -1.48 8.84
N ASN A 432 17.37 -2.19 7.88
CA ASN A 432 17.83 -2.19 6.48
C ASN A 432 17.68 -0.81 5.84
N VAL A 433 16.55 -0.12 6.08
CA VAL A 433 16.37 1.25 5.59
C VAL A 433 17.37 2.20 6.23
N GLU A 434 17.62 2.13 7.55
CA GLU A 434 18.62 2.93 8.22
C GLU A 434 20.04 2.69 7.64
N CYS A 435 20.40 1.43 7.37
CA CYS A 435 21.68 1.07 6.76
C CYS A 435 21.83 1.69 5.37
N ILE A 436 20.83 1.58 4.50
CA ILE A 436 20.86 2.18 3.16
C ILE A 436 20.96 3.70 3.27
N LEU A 437 20.16 4.32 4.14
CA LEU A 437 20.20 5.77 4.35
C LEU A 437 21.52 6.25 4.94
N HIS A 438 22.17 5.46 5.78
CA HIS A 438 23.49 5.78 6.33
C HIS A 438 24.57 5.76 5.24
N SER A 439 24.52 4.80 4.33
CA SER A 439 25.55 4.56 3.30
C SER A 439 25.42 5.50 2.10
N GLY A 440 24.21 5.64 1.55
CA GLY A 440 23.93 6.35 0.29
C GLY A 440 22.90 7.48 0.41
N GLY A 441 22.34 7.68 1.60
CA GLY A 441 21.36 8.72 1.86
C GLY A 441 20.00 8.44 1.21
N MET A 442 19.12 9.43 1.29
CA MET A 442 17.78 9.34 0.70
C MET A 442 17.82 9.22 -0.84
N THR A 443 18.88 9.70 -1.47
CA THR A 443 19.06 9.58 -2.92
C THR A 443 19.10 8.13 -3.39
N ASP A 444 19.73 7.24 -2.65
CA ASP A 444 19.78 5.82 -3.01
C ASP A 444 18.41 5.16 -2.82
N MET A 445 17.68 5.54 -1.77
CA MET A 445 16.31 5.07 -1.58
C MET A 445 15.38 5.56 -2.72
N GLN A 446 15.51 6.81 -3.14
CA GLN A 446 14.78 7.34 -4.30
C GLN A 446 15.08 6.52 -5.57
N ARG A 447 16.36 6.24 -5.85
CA ARG A 447 16.77 5.42 -7.00
C ARG A 447 16.23 3.99 -6.94
N ILE A 448 16.20 3.37 -5.75
CA ILE A 448 15.61 2.04 -5.56
C ILE A 448 14.12 2.10 -5.93
N LEU A 449 13.37 3.07 -5.40
CA LEU A 449 11.95 3.24 -5.71
C LEU A 449 11.70 3.49 -7.21
N ASP A 450 12.54 4.30 -7.87
CA ASP A 450 12.44 4.56 -9.30
C ASP A 450 12.69 3.30 -10.15
N ARG A 451 13.64 2.44 -9.75
CA ARG A 451 13.88 1.15 -10.40
C ARG A 451 12.74 0.15 -10.19
N LEU A 452 12.18 0.12 -8.99
CA LEU A 452 10.96 -0.66 -8.71
C LEU A 452 9.80 -0.19 -9.59
N ALA A 453 9.63 1.12 -9.72
CA ALA A 453 8.62 1.72 -10.60
C ALA A 453 8.82 1.33 -12.06
N ALA A 454 10.08 1.22 -12.50
CA ALA A 454 10.45 0.78 -13.85
C ALA A 454 10.26 -0.74 -14.08
N GLY A 455 9.86 -1.50 -13.06
CA GLY A 455 9.55 -2.93 -13.21
C GLY A 455 10.65 -3.89 -12.74
N GLU A 456 11.77 -3.38 -12.23
CA GLU A 456 12.83 -4.26 -11.72
C GLU A 456 12.36 -5.06 -10.50
N ALA A 457 12.87 -6.28 -10.37
CA ALA A 457 12.64 -7.09 -9.16
C ALA A 457 13.28 -6.42 -7.93
N PRO A 458 12.68 -6.54 -6.74
CA PRO A 458 13.14 -5.79 -5.56
C PRO A 458 14.63 -5.98 -5.23
N GLU A 459 15.13 -7.20 -5.23
CA GLU A 459 16.55 -7.46 -4.97
C GLU A 459 17.46 -6.89 -6.06
N ALA A 460 17.03 -6.97 -7.33
CA ALA A 460 17.79 -6.40 -8.44
C ALA A 460 17.87 -4.87 -8.36
N ALA A 461 16.76 -4.21 -8.00
CA ALA A 461 16.71 -2.76 -7.79
C ALA A 461 17.65 -2.31 -6.67
N VAL A 462 17.66 -3.03 -5.54
CA VAL A 462 18.59 -2.78 -4.43
C VAL A 462 20.03 -2.97 -4.89
N ARG A 463 20.36 -4.12 -5.48
CA ARG A 463 21.73 -4.44 -5.96
C ARG A 463 22.25 -3.41 -6.97
N ALA A 464 21.41 -2.93 -7.85
CA ALA A 464 21.80 -1.95 -8.86
C ALA A 464 22.20 -0.59 -8.26
N VAL A 465 21.70 -0.27 -7.07
CA VAL A 465 21.97 1.00 -6.38
C VAL A 465 23.07 0.86 -5.32
N THR A 466 22.91 -0.11 -4.41
CA THR A 466 23.82 -0.34 -3.27
C THR A 466 25.03 -1.21 -3.63
N ARG A 467 24.93 -2.00 -4.70
CA ARG A 467 25.82 -3.08 -5.14
C ARG A 467 25.73 -4.36 -4.30
N ASP A 468 24.83 -4.41 -3.36
CA ASP A 468 24.61 -5.49 -2.41
C ASP A 468 23.34 -6.27 -2.80
N ASP A 469 23.44 -7.59 -2.81
CA ASP A 469 22.23 -8.43 -2.75
C ASP A 469 21.66 -8.46 -1.33
N TYR A 470 20.56 -9.14 -1.12
CA TYR A 470 19.92 -9.20 0.20
C TYR A 470 20.82 -9.83 1.28
N ALA A 471 21.72 -10.75 0.91
CA ALA A 471 22.64 -11.35 1.85
C ALA A 471 23.75 -10.37 2.27
N ALA A 472 24.30 -9.61 1.33
CA ALA A 472 25.26 -8.56 1.58
C ALA A 472 24.61 -7.42 2.39
N LEU A 473 23.44 -6.95 1.98
CA LEU A 473 22.67 -5.93 2.72
C LEU A 473 22.43 -6.36 4.18
N THR A 474 22.10 -7.64 4.42
CA THR A 474 21.93 -8.15 5.79
C THR A 474 23.23 -8.04 6.59
N THR A 475 24.36 -8.37 5.97
CA THR A 475 25.68 -8.28 6.61
C THR A 475 26.03 -6.83 6.95
N ASP A 476 25.82 -5.93 6.01
CA ASP A 476 26.10 -4.50 6.18
C ASP A 476 25.15 -3.86 7.21
N THR A 477 23.90 -4.30 7.25
CA THR A 477 22.92 -3.87 8.27
C THR A 477 23.37 -4.29 9.68
N LEU A 478 23.89 -5.51 9.85
CA LEU A 478 24.43 -5.97 11.14
C LEU A 478 25.66 -5.16 11.56
N GLU A 479 26.54 -4.86 10.62
CA GLU A 479 27.73 -4.03 10.89
C GLU A 479 27.31 -2.60 11.26
N TYR A 480 26.34 -2.01 10.51
CA TYR A 480 25.75 -0.71 10.83
C TYR A 480 25.16 -0.68 12.25
N LEU A 481 24.34 -1.69 12.61
CA LEU A 481 23.74 -1.79 13.93
C LEU A 481 24.81 -1.88 15.04
N ARG A 482 25.87 -2.67 14.80
CA ARG A 482 26.99 -2.82 15.73
C ARG A 482 27.75 -1.50 15.92
N GLN A 483 28.03 -0.79 14.84
CA GLN A 483 28.78 0.49 14.88
C GLN A 483 27.95 1.61 15.49
N THR A 484 26.67 1.67 15.19
CA THR A 484 25.81 2.80 15.58
C THR A 484 25.20 2.62 16.95
N TYR A 485 24.80 1.38 17.30
CA TYR A 485 24.03 1.06 18.51
C TYR A 485 24.71 0.01 19.42
N GLY A 486 25.82 -0.59 18.97
CA GLY A 486 26.58 -1.55 19.77
C GLY A 486 27.40 -0.80 20.83
N ASN A 487 27.06 -0.97 22.09
CA ASN A 487 27.87 -0.55 23.26
C ASN A 487 28.88 -1.63 23.63
#